data_0fe72853e4387dc47c23e1be8d316364
#
_entry.id   0fe72853e4387dc47c23e1be8d316364
#
_cell.length_a   1.000
_cell.length_b   1.000
_cell.length_c   1.000
_cell.angle_alpha   90.00
_cell.angle_beta   90.00
_cell.angle_gamma   90.00
#
_symmetry.space_group_name_H-M   'P 1'
#
loop_
_entity.id
_entity.type
_entity.pdbx_description
1 polymer ?
#
loop_
_entity_poly.entity_id
_entity_poly.type
_entity_poly.pdbx_seq_one_letter_code
_entity_poly.pdbx_strand_id
1 'polypeptide(L)'
;QRQASLLRQIEVILSQLNEFNSEWCQTEIRNAYTEGIAIAILSSGGAATLTEAMQGVTFSMLSQQTVEALINDTYNDLLQATGNTERRVKQIVRQTVGEVLRKRSIQQYGRVTIAKDINKQLTKKAMEEKMLKDGFIGIIDKAGRKWSTTRYANMISATKLNQAHVEGVRIGGIERGLDTAVISTHNAEDECRSFEGMIISMNGLTEGLLTYQELYDSNLIFHPNCSHKVHLIKIENLPKQ
;
A
#
# COMPACT_ATOMS: atom_id res chain seq x y z
N GLN A 1 27.08 20.28 -16.60
CA GLN A 1 26.31 19.59 -17.64
C GLN A 1 25.96 18.15 -17.23
N ARG A 2 26.91 17.26 -16.84
CA ARG A 2 26.64 15.85 -16.49
C ARG A 2 25.75 15.66 -15.27
N GLN A 3 25.93 16.47 -14.22
CA GLN A 3 25.06 16.42 -13.04
C GLN A 3 23.61 16.77 -13.39
N ALA A 4 23.40 17.80 -14.19
CA ALA A 4 22.08 18.21 -14.65
C ALA A 4 21.43 17.12 -15.53
N SER A 5 22.21 16.46 -16.41
CA SER A 5 21.72 15.33 -17.21
C SER A 5 21.30 14.15 -16.36
N LEU A 6 22.09 13.79 -15.33
CA LEU A 6 21.77 12.67 -14.43
C LEU A 6 20.51 12.97 -13.61
N LEU A 7 20.40 14.19 -13.07
CA LEU A 7 19.21 14.61 -12.32
C LEU A 7 17.95 14.59 -13.19
N ARG A 8 18.06 15.02 -14.46
CA ARG A 8 16.95 14.97 -15.42
C ARG A 8 16.52 13.51 -15.73
N GLN A 9 17.48 12.60 -15.90
CA GLN A 9 17.17 11.17 -16.09
C GLN A 9 16.42 10.60 -14.89
N ILE A 10 16.82 10.95 -13.66
CA ILE A 10 16.12 10.55 -12.44
C ILE A 10 14.68 11.08 -12.45
N GLU A 11 14.47 12.34 -12.82
CA GLU A 11 13.14 12.94 -12.91
C GLU A 11 12.23 12.20 -13.90
N VAL A 12 12.76 11.83 -15.07
CA VAL A 12 12.00 11.05 -16.07
C VAL A 12 11.60 9.67 -15.52
N ILE A 13 12.54 8.95 -14.89
CA ILE A 13 12.24 7.63 -14.29
C ILE A 13 11.17 7.74 -13.20
N LEU A 14 11.25 8.77 -12.37
CA LEU A 14 10.27 8.96 -11.29
C LEU A 14 8.90 9.38 -11.81
N SER A 15 8.84 10.16 -12.89
CA SER A 15 7.58 10.47 -13.57
C SER A 15 6.91 9.20 -14.11
N GLN A 16 7.66 8.35 -14.81
CA GLN A 16 7.17 7.07 -15.31
C GLN A 16 6.69 6.14 -14.17
N LEU A 17 7.40 6.14 -13.05
CA LEU A 17 6.98 5.37 -11.87
C LEU A 17 5.66 5.91 -11.28
N ASN A 18 5.47 7.21 -11.24
CA ASN A 18 4.23 7.81 -10.76
C ASN A 18 3.04 7.54 -11.70
N GLU A 19 3.25 7.54 -13.01
CA GLU A 19 2.24 7.13 -13.99
C GLU A 19 1.85 5.67 -13.78
N PHE A 20 2.84 4.77 -13.66
CA PHE A 20 2.60 3.36 -13.36
C PHE A 20 1.84 3.18 -12.04
N ASN A 21 2.23 3.88 -10.97
CA ASN A 21 1.54 3.82 -9.69
C ASN A 21 0.08 4.26 -9.80
N SER A 22 -0.20 5.30 -10.59
CA SER A 22 -1.56 5.78 -10.83
C SER A 22 -2.43 4.73 -11.52
N GLU A 23 -1.93 4.14 -12.61
CA GLU A 23 -2.63 3.08 -13.34
C GLU A 23 -2.85 1.83 -12.48
N TRP A 24 -1.82 1.44 -11.73
CA TRP A 24 -1.89 0.32 -10.80
C TRP A 24 -2.97 0.54 -9.73
N CYS A 25 -3.01 1.71 -9.10
CA CYS A 25 -4.03 2.03 -8.10
C CYS A 25 -5.44 1.97 -8.69
N GLN A 26 -5.64 2.55 -9.88
CA GLN A 26 -6.94 2.54 -10.54
C GLN A 26 -7.43 1.12 -10.88
N THR A 27 -6.52 0.25 -11.25
CA THR A 27 -6.84 -1.12 -11.65
C THR A 27 -6.97 -2.03 -10.44
N GLU A 28 -5.93 -2.14 -9.63
CA GLU A 28 -5.87 -3.18 -8.59
C GLU A 28 -6.73 -2.87 -7.37
N ILE A 29 -6.80 -1.61 -6.95
CA ILE A 29 -7.71 -1.21 -5.84
C ILE A 29 -9.16 -1.43 -6.25
N ARG A 30 -9.52 -1.05 -7.48
CA ARG A 30 -10.87 -1.28 -8.01
C ARG A 30 -11.20 -2.76 -8.12
N ASN A 31 -10.26 -3.60 -8.59
CA ASN A 31 -10.44 -5.05 -8.67
C ASN A 31 -10.66 -5.67 -7.29
N ALA A 32 -9.83 -5.33 -6.31
CA ALA A 32 -9.97 -5.82 -4.94
C ALA A 32 -11.30 -5.40 -4.30
N TYR A 33 -11.73 -4.17 -4.53
CA TYR A 33 -13.03 -3.68 -4.06
C TYR A 33 -14.19 -4.41 -4.74
N THR A 34 -14.10 -4.63 -6.06
CA THR A 34 -15.10 -5.38 -6.85
C THR A 34 -15.23 -6.81 -6.34
N GLU A 35 -14.10 -7.48 -6.06
CA GLU A 35 -14.10 -8.82 -5.46
C GLU A 35 -14.81 -8.82 -4.09
N GLY A 36 -14.58 -7.80 -3.27
CA GLY A 36 -15.29 -7.62 -1.99
C GLY A 36 -16.80 -7.53 -2.15
N ILE A 37 -17.29 -6.74 -3.11
CA ILE A 37 -18.73 -6.65 -3.42
C ILE A 37 -19.26 -8.02 -3.91
N ALA A 38 -18.50 -8.72 -4.75
CA ALA A 38 -18.89 -10.05 -5.24
C ALA A 38 -19.03 -11.07 -4.09
N ILE A 39 -18.13 -11.02 -3.10
CA ILE A 39 -18.27 -11.82 -1.88
C ILE A 39 -19.56 -11.46 -1.12
N ALA A 40 -19.92 -10.18 -1.04
CA ALA A 40 -21.17 -9.78 -0.41
C ALA A 40 -22.41 -10.28 -1.18
N ILE A 41 -22.38 -10.26 -2.52
CA ILE A 41 -23.43 -10.84 -3.37
C ILE A 41 -23.58 -12.34 -3.08
N LEU A 42 -22.46 -13.05 -3.05
CA LEU A 42 -22.45 -14.49 -2.76
C LEU A 42 -22.99 -14.78 -1.36
N SER A 43 -22.54 -14.05 -0.33
CA SER A 43 -22.97 -14.23 1.05
C SER A 43 -24.47 -13.93 1.26
N SER A 44 -25.04 -13.03 0.48
CA SER A 44 -26.48 -12.73 0.50
C SER A 44 -27.35 -13.78 -0.20
N GLY A 45 -26.72 -14.68 -0.96
CA GLY A 45 -27.42 -15.66 -1.83
C GLY A 45 -27.81 -15.07 -3.18
N GLY A 46 -27.25 -13.93 -3.59
CA GLY A 46 -27.50 -13.28 -4.87
C GLY A 46 -26.81 -13.97 -6.06
N ALA A 47 -25.91 -14.92 -5.81
CA ALA A 47 -25.24 -15.74 -6.82
C ALA A 47 -24.88 -17.10 -6.23
N ALA A 48 -24.71 -18.12 -7.10
CA ALA A 48 -24.30 -19.45 -6.68
C ALA A 48 -22.77 -19.63 -6.70
N THR A 49 -22.06 -18.84 -7.47
CA THR A 49 -20.60 -18.89 -7.62
C THR A 49 -19.97 -17.51 -7.59
N LEU A 50 -18.69 -17.44 -7.23
CA LEU A 50 -17.93 -16.18 -7.27
C LEU A 50 -17.88 -15.57 -8.68
N THR A 51 -17.75 -16.42 -9.70
CA THR A 51 -17.73 -15.95 -11.10
C THR A 51 -19.03 -15.28 -11.50
N GLU A 52 -20.17 -15.87 -11.12
CA GLU A 52 -21.49 -15.27 -11.34
C GLU A 52 -21.64 -13.96 -10.53
N ALA A 53 -21.23 -13.98 -9.25
CA ALA A 53 -21.23 -12.78 -8.41
C ALA A 53 -20.43 -11.64 -9.00
N MET A 54 -19.23 -11.92 -9.53
CA MET A 54 -18.37 -10.92 -10.19
C MET A 54 -19.04 -10.28 -11.42
N GLN A 55 -19.79 -11.04 -12.20
CA GLN A 55 -20.54 -10.52 -13.34
C GLN A 55 -21.73 -9.66 -12.93
N GLY A 56 -22.27 -9.89 -11.75
CA GLY A 56 -23.39 -9.14 -11.17
C GLY A 56 -22.99 -7.88 -10.40
N VAL A 57 -21.71 -7.57 -10.29
CA VAL A 57 -21.25 -6.38 -9.55
C VAL A 57 -21.67 -5.11 -10.25
N THR A 58 -22.38 -4.26 -9.53
CA THR A 58 -22.67 -2.89 -9.93
C THR A 58 -22.25 -1.95 -8.79
N PHE A 59 -21.74 -0.78 -9.14
CA PHE A 59 -21.34 0.21 -8.16
C PHE A 59 -22.46 1.21 -7.92
N SER A 60 -22.95 1.26 -6.70
CA SER A 60 -23.78 2.36 -6.23
C SER A 60 -22.98 3.68 -6.19
N MET A 61 -23.64 4.80 -5.95
CA MET A 61 -22.95 6.07 -5.73
C MET A 61 -21.99 5.98 -4.54
N LEU A 62 -22.39 5.33 -3.45
CA LEU A 62 -21.54 5.11 -2.28
C LEU A 62 -20.31 4.26 -2.60
N SER A 63 -20.52 3.15 -3.34
CA SER A 63 -19.43 2.30 -3.79
C SER A 63 -18.43 3.04 -4.68
N GLN A 64 -18.91 3.88 -5.60
CA GLN A 64 -18.05 4.70 -6.47
C GLN A 64 -17.21 5.68 -5.66
N GLN A 65 -17.83 6.43 -4.74
CA GLN A 65 -17.13 7.38 -3.88
C GLN A 65 -16.08 6.69 -2.99
N THR A 66 -16.43 5.53 -2.43
CA THR A 66 -15.52 4.79 -1.55
C THR A 66 -14.31 4.27 -2.32
N VAL A 67 -14.50 3.66 -3.49
CA VAL A 67 -13.38 3.12 -4.26
C VAL A 67 -12.47 4.25 -4.80
N GLU A 68 -13.04 5.38 -5.19
CA GLU A 68 -12.25 6.54 -5.62
C GLU A 68 -11.44 7.14 -4.46
N ALA A 69 -12.00 7.21 -3.26
CA ALA A 69 -11.28 7.65 -2.07
C ALA A 69 -10.10 6.70 -1.76
N LEU A 70 -10.31 5.39 -1.82
CA LEU A 70 -9.27 4.38 -1.62
C LEU A 70 -8.16 4.44 -2.68
N ILE A 71 -8.52 4.65 -3.95
CA ILE A 71 -7.57 4.85 -5.06
C ILE A 71 -6.69 6.07 -4.79
N ASN A 72 -7.29 7.20 -4.46
CA ASN A 72 -6.58 8.46 -4.21
C ASN A 72 -5.67 8.35 -2.97
N ASP A 73 -6.15 7.76 -1.89
CA ASP A 73 -5.38 7.55 -0.67
C ASP A 73 -4.16 6.64 -0.93
N THR A 74 -4.36 5.53 -1.63
CA THR A 74 -3.29 4.61 -2.01
C THR A 74 -2.25 5.29 -2.90
N TYR A 75 -2.68 6.05 -3.90
CA TYR A 75 -1.80 6.78 -4.79
C TYR A 75 -0.97 7.83 -4.04
N ASN A 76 -1.58 8.55 -3.11
CA ASN A 76 -0.88 9.53 -2.28
C ASN A 76 0.20 8.88 -1.40
N ASP A 77 -0.06 7.71 -0.81
CA ASP A 77 0.93 6.95 -0.04
C ASP A 77 2.12 6.53 -0.92
N LEU A 78 1.87 6.06 -2.15
CA LEU A 78 2.91 5.71 -3.11
C LEU A 78 3.69 6.95 -3.61
N LEU A 79 3.02 8.08 -3.83
CA LEU A 79 3.68 9.35 -4.17
C LEU A 79 4.61 9.84 -3.06
N GLN A 80 4.23 9.71 -1.79
CA GLN A 80 5.10 10.06 -0.68
C GLN A 80 6.36 9.20 -0.66
N ALA A 81 6.23 7.89 -0.93
CA ALA A 81 7.36 6.97 -1.06
C ALA A 81 8.30 7.38 -2.20
N THR A 82 7.75 7.68 -3.37
CA THR A 82 8.50 8.13 -4.55
C THR A 82 9.21 9.46 -4.28
N GLY A 83 8.51 10.44 -3.70
CA GLY A 83 9.08 11.75 -3.37
C GLY A 83 10.20 11.69 -2.33
N ASN A 84 10.11 10.78 -1.34
CA ASN A 84 11.19 10.54 -0.38
C ASN A 84 12.41 9.93 -1.06
N THR A 85 12.20 8.97 -1.95
CA THR A 85 13.25 8.34 -2.76
C THR A 85 13.94 9.37 -3.65
N GLU A 86 13.20 10.23 -4.32
CA GLU A 86 13.71 11.31 -5.17
C GLU A 86 14.63 12.25 -4.38
N ARG A 87 14.16 12.76 -3.24
CA ARG A 87 14.94 13.66 -2.39
C ARG A 87 16.26 13.03 -1.97
N ARG A 88 16.23 11.76 -1.56
CA ARG A 88 17.41 11.03 -1.12
C ARG A 88 18.42 10.81 -2.25
N VAL A 89 17.96 10.37 -3.41
CA VAL A 89 18.82 10.18 -4.60
C VAL A 89 19.43 11.52 -5.04
N LYS A 90 18.65 12.58 -5.16
CA LYS A 90 19.15 13.93 -5.50
C LYS A 90 20.19 14.42 -4.49
N GLN A 91 20.00 14.17 -3.20
CA GLN A 91 20.97 14.52 -2.15
C GLN A 91 22.29 13.76 -2.32
N ILE A 92 22.26 12.44 -2.52
CA ILE A 92 23.47 11.62 -2.71
C ILE A 92 24.23 12.08 -3.95
N VAL A 93 23.55 12.30 -5.06
CA VAL A 93 24.18 12.81 -6.29
C VAL A 93 24.86 14.16 -6.07
N ARG A 94 24.15 15.10 -5.47
CA ARG A 94 24.71 16.45 -5.20
C ARG A 94 25.92 16.40 -4.27
N GLN A 95 25.83 15.64 -3.19
CA GLN A 95 26.95 15.49 -2.23
C GLN A 95 28.17 14.84 -2.89
N THR A 96 27.97 13.73 -3.61
CA THR A 96 29.06 13.00 -4.25
C THR A 96 29.76 13.84 -5.31
N VAL A 97 28.97 14.51 -6.16
CA VAL A 97 29.55 15.41 -7.18
C VAL A 97 30.30 16.57 -6.51
N GLY A 98 29.74 17.19 -5.47
CA GLY A 98 30.39 18.26 -4.72
C GLY A 98 31.69 17.82 -4.05
N GLU A 99 31.73 16.62 -3.46
CA GLU A 99 32.95 16.07 -2.84
C GLU A 99 34.06 15.81 -3.86
N VAL A 100 33.72 15.17 -4.99
CA VAL A 100 34.70 14.86 -6.04
C VAL A 100 35.25 16.14 -6.68
N LEU A 101 34.37 17.12 -6.95
CA LEU A 101 34.81 18.40 -7.51
C LEU A 101 35.72 19.16 -6.55
N ARG A 102 35.41 19.21 -5.24
CA ARG A 102 36.28 19.84 -4.26
C ARG A 102 37.66 19.18 -4.18
N LYS A 103 37.70 17.83 -4.13
CA LYS A 103 38.97 17.08 -4.06
C LYS A 103 39.81 17.28 -5.31
N ARG A 104 39.18 17.36 -6.50
CA ARG A 104 39.87 17.39 -7.79
C ARG A 104 40.23 18.79 -8.29
N SER A 105 39.48 19.81 -7.90
CA SER A 105 39.83 21.22 -8.20
C SER A 105 41.14 21.62 -7.53
N ILE A 106 41.45 21.07 -6.34
CA ILE A 106 42.71 21.28 -5.65
C ILE A 106 43.89 20.59 -6.36
N GLN A 107 43.63 19.51 -7.11
CA GLN A 107 44.65 18.66 -7.74
C GLN A 107 44.81 18.82 -9.25
N GLN A 108 44.10 19.77 -9.89
CA GLN A 108 44.15 20.09 -11.35
C GLN A 108 43.94 18.90 -12.29
N TYR A 109 43.08 17.95 -11.95
CA TYR A 109 42.76 16.78 -12.79
C TYR A 109 41.82 17.08 -13.95
N GLY A 110 42.03 16.37 -15.08
CA GLY A 110 41.19 16.50 -16.28
C GLY A 110 39.76 15.97 -16.13
N ARG A 111 38.84 16.48 -17.01
CA ARG A 111 37.40 16.16 -16.99
C ARG A 111 37.06 14.65 -17.00
N VAL A 112 37.85 13.83 -17.69
CA VAL A 112 37.63 12.37 -17.81
C VAL A 112 37.87 11.68 -16.47
N THR A 113 38.94 12.06 -15.75
CA THR A 113 39.28 11.50 -14.45
C THR A 113 38.22 11.87 -13.40
N ILE A 114 37.74 13.12 -13.41
CA ILE A 114 36.66 13.58 -12.55
C ILE A 114 35.37 12.76 -12.77
N ALA A 115 35.05 12.46 -14.02
CA ALA A 115 33.86 11.67 -14.35
C ALA A 115 33.96 10.22 -13.85
N LYS A 116 35.13 9.59 -14.00
CA LYS A 116 35.40 8.24 -13.47
C LYS A 116 35.29 8.18 -11.95
N ASP A 117 35.79 9.19 -11.26
CA ASP A 117 35.74 9.30 -9.81
C ASP A 117 34.32 9.53 -9.30
N ILE A 118 33.52 10.36 -9.96
CA ILE A 118 32.10 10.52 -9.63
C ILE A 118 31.38 9.19 -9.73
N ASN A 119 31.53 8.46 -10.82
CA ASN A 119 30.90 7.15 -11.00
C ASN A 119 31.36 6.15 -9.92
N LYS A 120 32.66 6.08 -9.64
CA LYS A 120 33.22 5.20 -8.59
C LYS A 120 32.67 5.54 -7.21
N GLN A 121 32.58 6.83 -6.87
CA GLN A 121 32.06 7.26 -5.58
C GLN A 121 30.54 7.05 -5.45
N LEU A 122 29.77 7.28 -6.53
CA LEU A 122 28.34 6.98 -6.55
C LEU A 122 28.08 5.48 -6.36
N THR A 123 28.82 4.63 -7.08
CA THR A 123 28.73 3.16 -6.94
C THR A 123 29.08 2.73 -5.52
N LYS A 124 30.17 3.28 -4.94
CA LYS A 124 30.59 2.97 -3.57
C LYS A 124 29.49 3.37 -2.56
N LYS A 125 28.97 4.60 -2.64
CA LYS A 125 27.89 5.06 -1.75
C LYS A 125 26.60 4.26 -1.92
N ALA A 126 26.24 3.88 -3.15
CA ALA A 126 25.13 2.99 -3.41
C ALA A 126 25.30 1.62 -2.74
N MET A 127 26.50 1.07 -2.74
CA MET A 127 26.83 -0.19 -2.04
C MET A 127 26.84 -0.02 -0.53
N GLU A 128 27.43 1.06 -0.01
CA GLU A 128 27.48 1.36 1.42
C GLU A 128 26.10 1.58 2.02
N GLU A 129 25.18 2.22 1.29
CA GLU A 129 23.79 2.41 1.66
C GLU A 129 22.94 1.13 1.46
N LYS A 130 23.59 -0.01 1.10
CA LYS A 130 22.91 -1.29 0.78
C LYS A 130 21.86 -1.17 -0.34
N MET A 131 21.98 -0.17 -1.20
CA MET A 131 21.04 0.10 -2.27
C MET A 131 20.85 -1.08 -3.23
N LEU A 132 21.91 -1.90 -3.43
CA LEU A 132 21.91 -3.01 -4.37
C LEU A 132 21.51 -4.35 -3.73
N LYS A 133 21.67 -4.52 -2.42
CA LYS A 133 21.44 -5.79 -1.73
C LYS A 133 20.08 -5.89 -1.06
N ASP A 134 19.60 -4.80 -0.44
CA ASP A 134 18.35 -4.77 0.34
C ASP A 134 17.33 -3.79 -0.22
N GLY A 135 17.57 -3.23 -1.40
CA GLY A 135 16.82 -2.11 -1.97
C GLY A 135 17.22 -0.76 -1.37
N PHE A 136 16.84 0.31 -2.08
CA PHE A 136 17.14 1.67 -1.66
C PHE A 136 16.42 2.03 -0.36
N ILE A 137 17.14 2.48 0.67
CA ILE A 137 16.54 3.01 1.89
C ILE A 137 16.06 4.44 1.59
N GLY A 138 14.80 4.55 1.14
CA GLY A 138 14.21 5.83 0.77
C GLY A 138 13.30 6.42 1.84
N ILE A 139 12.84 5.60 2.79
CA ILE A 139 11.76 5.94 3.69
C ILE A 139 12.17 5.71 5.13
N ILE A 140 11.92 6.72 5.97
CA ILE A 140 11.99 6.60 7.42
C ILE A 140 10.59 6.91 7.93
N ASP A 141 9.96 5.96 8.60
CA ASP A 141 8.62 6.14 9.16
C ASP A 141 8.65 6.99 10.44
N LYS A 142 7.48 7.33 10.97
CA LYS A 142 7.34 8.15 12.19
C LYS A 142 8.00 7.52 13.41
N ALA A 143 8.17 6.20 13.43
CA ALA A 143 8.85 5.46 14.50
C ALA A 143 10.37 5.36 14.27
N GLY A 144 10.93 6.02 13.24
CA GLY A 144 12.35 6.00 12.91
C GLY A 144 12.81 4.72 12.19
N ARG A 145 11.93 3.82 11.83
CA ARG A 145 12.28 2.58 11.12
C ARG A 145 12.65 2.90 9.66
N LYS A 146 13.74 2.31 9.21
CA LYS A 146 14.25 2.47 7.83
C LYS A 146 13.67 1.40 6.93
N TRP A 147 13.00 1.82 5.88
CA TRP A 147 12.39 0.95 4.89
C TRP A 147 13.14 1.02 3.56
N SER A 148 13.37 -0.12 2.94
CA SER A 148 13.69 -0.12 1.51
C SER A 148 12.45 0.26 0.71
N THR A 149 12.62 0.91 -0.43
CA THR A 149 11.51 1.32 -1.29
C THR A 149 10.63 0.14 -1.69
N THR A 150 11.25 -1.01 -2.02
CA THR A 150 10.53 -2.23 -2.38
C THR A 150 9.70 -2.78 -1.23
N ARG A 151 10.27 -2.89 -0.03
CA ARG A 151 9.54 -3.38 1.15
C ARG A 151 8.37 -2.47 1.51
N TYR A 152 8.58 -1.16 1.41
CA TYR A 152 7.53 -0.18 1.69
C TYR A 152 6.41 -0.25 0.66
N ALA A 153 6.73 -0.29 -0.63
CA ALA A 153 5.73 -0.43 -1.69
C ALA A 153 4.92 -1.73 -1.53
N ASN A 154 5.58 -2.85 -1.25
CA ASN A 154 4.91 -4.12 -1.01
C ASN A 154 3.96 -4.06 0.20
N MET A 155 4.40 -3.44 1.30
CA MET A 155 3.57 -3.24 2.49
C MET A 155 2.35 -2.37 2.19
N ILE A 156 2.53 -1.23 1.52
CA ILE A 156 1.42 -0.36 1.10
C ILE A 156 0.45 -1.14 0.21
N SER A 157 0.95 -1.79 -0.85
CA SER A 157 0.12 -2.53 -1.79
C SER A 157 -0.71 -3.61 -1.08
N ALA A 158 -0.09 -4.46 -0.26
CA ALA A 158 -0.78 -5.52 0.46
C ALA A 158 -1.85 -4.95 1.42
N THR A 159 -1.51 -3.92 2.17
CA THR A 159 -2.42 -3.27 3.13
C THR A 159 -3.61 -2.66 2.42
N LYS A 160 -3.37 -1.90 1.35
CA LYS A 160 -4.43 -1.18 0.63
C LYS A 160 -5.34 -2.11 -0.19
N LEU A 161 -4.80 -3.17 -0.78
CA LEU A 161 -5.61 -4.20 -1.45
C LEU A 161 -6.52 -4.91 -0.45
N ASN A 162 -6.00 -5.29 0.74
CA ASN A 162 -6.81 -5.90 1.77
C ASN A 162 -7.91 -4.95 2.27
N GLN A 163 -7.56 -3.68 2.52
CA GLN A 163 -8.51 -2.64 2.92
C GLN A 163 -9.62 -2.47 1.86
N ALA A 164 -9.25 -2.37 0.58
CA ALA A 164 -10.22 -2.22 -0.50
C ALA A 164 -11.17 -3.43 -0.59
N HIS A 165 -10.65 -4.65 -0.44
CA HIS A 165 -11.46 -5.85 -0.41
C HIS A 165 -12.45 -5.83 0.76
N VAL A 166 -11.99 -5.56 1.99
CA VAL A 166 -12.84 -5.51 3.18
C VAL A 166 -13.90 -4.41 3.07
N GLU A 167 -13.56 -3.23 2.56
CA GLU A 167 -14.52 -2.16 2.31
C GLU A 167 -15.55 -2.55 1.25
N GLY A 168 -15.15 -3.27 0.21
CA GLY A 168 -16.08 -3.83 -0.78
C GLY A 168 -17.06 -4.82 -0.15
N VAL A 169 -16.58 -5.73 0.72
CA VAL A 169 -17.44 -6.63 1.48
C VAL A 169 -18.40 -5.85 2.38
N ARG A 170 -17.89 -4.83 3.09
CA ARG A 170 -18.67 -4.01 4.02
C ARG A 170 -19.80 -3.26 3.31
N ILE A 171 -19.48 -2.48 2.31
CA ILE A 171 -20.49 -1.68 1.57
C ILE A 171 -21.46 -2.61 0.84
N GLY A 172 -20.93 -3.62 0.15
CA GLY A 172 -21.77 -4.61 -0.53
C GLY A 172 -22.72 -5.36 0.41
N GLY A 173 -22.28 -5.64 1.64
CA GLY A 173 -23.09 -6.25 2.69
C GLY A 173 -24.20 -5.33 3.19
N ILE A 174 -23.84 -4.08 3.52
CA ILE A 174 -24.81 -3.06 3.98
C ILE A 174 -25.91 -2.85 2.95
N GLU A 175 -25.58 -2.73 1.67
CA GLU A 175 -26.53 -2.57 0.58
C GLU A 175 -27.51 -3.76 0.42
N ARG A 176 -27.15 -4.92 1.00
CA ARG A 176 -27.96 -6.16 1.00
C ARG A 176 -28.57 -6.49 2.35
N GLY A 177 -28.50 -5.54 3.30
CA GLY A 177 -29.06 -5.73 4.66
C GLY A 177 -28.27 -6.70 5.52
N LEU A 178 -26.99 -6.98 5.21
CA LEU A 178 -26.10 -7.80 6.00
C LEU A 178 -25.18 -6.89 6.82
N ASP A 179 -25.33 -6.91 8.15
CA ASP A 179 -24.50 -6.12 9.06
C ASP A 179 -23.44 -6.95 9.78
N THR A 180 -23.65 -8.25 9.95
CA THR A 180 -22.75 -9.08 10.73
C THR A 180 -21.73 -9.82 9.88
N ALA A 181 -20.49 -9.88 10.38
CA ALA A 181 -19.40 -10.61 9.76
C ALA A 181 -18.55 -11.32 10.81
N VAL A 182 -17.88 -12.38 10.38
CA VAL A 182 -16.85 -13.07 11.16
C VAL A 182 -15.46 -12.74 10.60
N ILE A 183 -14.52 -12.45 11.49
CA ILE A 183 -13.12 -12.22 11.15
C ILE A 183 -12.46 -13.55 10.75
N SER A 184 -11.72 -13.56 9.65
CA SER A 184 -11.04 -14.77 9.16
C SER A 184 -10.01 -15.30 10.17
N THR A 185 -9.80 -16.61 10.14
CA THR A 185 -8.83 -17.33 10.98
C THR A 185 -7.71 -17.87 10.10
N HIS A 186 -6.46 -17.56 10.44
CA HIS A 186 -5.29 -18.13 9.79
C HIS A 186 -4.12 -18.37 10.76
N ASN A 187 -4.41 -18.42 12.08
CA ASN A 187 -3.44 -18.62 13.15
C ASN A 187 -2.35 -17.54 13.17
N ALA A 188 -2.75 -16.27 13.21
CA ALA A 188 -1.84 -15.14 13.30
C ALA A 188 -0.88 -15.30 14.51
N GLU A 189 0.36 -14.82 14.35
CA GLU A 189 1.39 -14.91 15.39
C GLU A 189 1.49 -13.61 16.23
N ASP A 190 0.74 -12.58 15.83
CA ASP A 190 0.70 -11.27 16.46
C ASP A 190 -0.61 -11.03 17.24
N GLU A 191 -0.84 -9.79 17.67
CA GLU A 191 -2.01 -9.39 18.47
C GLU A 191 -3.34 -9.62 17.74
N CYS A 192 -3.32 -9.69 16.42
CA CYS A 192 -4.51 -9.96 15.61
C CYS A 192 -5.16 -11.31 15.93
N ARG A 193 -4.39 -12.28 16.46
CA ARG A 193 -4.90 -13.61 16.82
C ARG A 193 -6.08 -13.58 17.78
N SER A 194 -6.11 -12.61 18.67
CA SER A 194 -7.21 -12.48 19.66
C SER A 194 -8.55 -12.11 19.04
N PHE A 195 -8.54 -11.64 17.79
CA PHE A 195 -9.74 -11.25 17.07
C PHE A 195 -10.20 -12.30 16.05
N GLU A 196 -9.41 -13.36 15.83
CA GLU A 196 -9.76 -14.42 14.88
C GLU A 196 -11.06 -15.13 15.30
N GLY A 197 -11.99 -15.27 14.34
CA GLY A 197 -13.29 -15.86 14.59
C GLY A 197 -14.28 -14.96 15.34
N MET A 198 -13.89 -13.74 15.70
CA MET A 198 -14.79 -12.78 16.34
C MET A 198 -15.89 -12.36 15.38
N ILE A 199 -17.12 -12.28 15.89
CA ILE A 199 -18.26 -11.74 15.17
C ILE A 199 -18.34 -10.25 15.45
N ILE A 200 -18.46 -9.45 14.40
CA ILE A 200 -18.45 -7.99 14.42
C ILE A 200 -19.64 -7.43 13.65
N SER A 201 -20.01 -6.19 13.96
CA SER A 201 -20.94 -5.40 13.17
C SER A 201 -20.18 -4.58 12.12
N MET A 202 -20.64 -4.58 10.88
CA MET A 202 -19.98 -3.84 9.78
C MET A 202 -20.39 -2.36 9.74
N ASN A 203 -21.51 -1.99 10.37
CA ASN A 203 -22.03 -0.60 10.35
C ASN A 203 -22.65 -0.14 11.70
N GLY A 204 -22.57 -0.97 12.75
CA GLY A 204 -23.09 -0.63 14.08
C GLY A 204 -24.58 -0.87 14.28
N LEU A 205 -25.26 -1.56 13.37
CA LEU A 205 -26.73 -1.85 13.52
C LEU A 205 -26.98 -3.01 14.47
N THR A 206 -26.03 -3.90 14.69
CA THR A 206 -26.19 -5.03 15.61
C THR A 206 -25.62 -4.66 16.97
N GLU A 207 -26.52 -4.42 17.93
CA GLU A 207 -26.14 -4.06 19.31
C GLU A 207 -25.32 -5.16 19.99
N GLY A 208 -24.36 -4.75 20.82
CA GLY A 208 -23.51 -5.66 21.62
C GLY A 208 -22.31 -6.23 20.87
N LEU A 209 -22.15 -5.94 19.58
CA LEU A 209 -20.97 -6.32 18.81
C LEU A 209 -20.03 -5.11 18.64
N LEU A 210 -18.73 -5.37 18.67
CA LEU A 210 -17.74 -4.39 18.22
C LEU A 210 -17.94 -4.10 16.73
N THR A 211 -17.77 -2.85 16.35
CA THR A 211 -17.88 -2.45 14.95
C THR A 211 -16.56 -2.61 14.22
N TYR A 212 -16.63 -2.81 12.90
CA TYR A 212 -15.45 -2.79 12.05
C TYR A 212 -14.64 -1.49 12.22
N GLN A 213 -15.31 -0.34 12.35
CA GLN A 213 -14.63 0.95 12.51
C GLN A 213 -13.86 1.03 13.85
N GLU A 214 -14.45 0.60 14.96
CA GLU A 214 -13.75 0.58 16.25
C GLU A 214 -12.51 -0.32 16.23
N LEU A 215 -12.60 -1.47 15.57
CA LEU A 215 -11.47 -2.37 15.41
C LEU A 215 -10.38 -1.80 14.50
N TYR A 216 -10.76 -1.17 13.40
CA TYR A 216 -9.83 -0.51 12.50
C TYR A 216 -9.10 0.64 13.21
N ASP A 217 -9.81 1.48 13.94
CA ASP A 217 -9.25 2.63 14.66
C ASP A 217 -8.38 2.21 15.86
N SER A 218 -8.62 1.03 16.43
CA SER A 218 -7.79 0.46 17.51
C SER A 218 -6.35 0.17 17.05
N ASN A 219 -6.15 -0.06 15.76
CA ASN A 219 -4.87 -0.49 15.17
C ASN A 219 -4.34 -1.84 15.68
N LEU A 220 -5.15 -2.59 16.43
CA LEU A 220 -4.82 -3.93 16.93
C LEU A 220 -5.07 -5.03 15.89
N ILE A 221 -5.99 -4.75 14.95
CA ILE A 221 -6.27 -5.58 13.78
C ILE A 221 -6.54 -4.68 12.58
N PHE A 222 -6.50 -5.21 11.37
CA PHE A 222 -6.58 -4.45 10.11
C PHE A 222 -5.49 -3.39 9.94
N HIS A 223 -4.41 -3.50 10.71
CA HIS A 223 -3.21 -2.66 10.65
C HIS A 223 -2.36 -2.96 9.38
N PRO A 224 -1.31 -2.16 9.09
CA PRO A 224 -0.40 -2.44 7.97
C PRO A 224 0.16 -3.87 8.00
N ASN A 225 0.14 -4.55 6.84
CA ASN A 225 0.45 -5.98 6.65
C ASN A 225 -0.53 -6.98 7.31
N CYS A 226 -1.62 -6.54 7.90
CA CYS A 226 -2.65 -7.44 8.37
C CYS A 226 -3.32 -8.13 7.16
N SER A 227 -3.45 -9.46 7.20
CA SER A 227 -4.08 -10.26 6.15
C SER A 227 -5.50 -10.70 6.48
N HIS A 228 -6.03 -10.31 7.65
CA HIS A 228 -7.38 -10.65 8.05
C HIS A 228 -8.42 -10.04 7.11
N LYS A 229 -9.38 -10.86 6.74
CA LYS A 229 -10.57 -10.51 5.97
C LYS A 229 -11.81 -10.69 6.82
N VAL A 230 -12.95 -10.28 6.30
CA VAL A 230 -14.25 -10.49 6.95
C VAL A 230 -15.15 -11.30 6.05
N HIS A 231 -15.97 -12.15 6.64
CA HIS A 231 -16.96 -12.98 5.94
C HIS A 231 -18.34 -12.64 6.50
N LEU A 232 -19.22 -12.13 5.64
CA LEU A 232 -20.58 -11.79 6.03
C LEU A 232 -21.35 -13.04 6.43
N ILE A 233 -22.11 -12.93 7.53
CA ILE A 233 -22.98 -13.97 8.03
C ILE A 233 -24.39 -13.39 8.27
N LYS A 234 -25.42 -14.25 8.15
CA LYS A 234 -26.79 -13.87 8.51
C LYS A 234 -26.97 -14.04 10.01
N ILE A 235 -27.71 -13.14 10.67
CA ILE A 235 -27.99 -13.19 12.12
C ILE A 235 -28.61 -14.54 12.51
N GLU A 236 -29.43 -15.14 11.65
CA GLU A 236 -30.03 -16.46 11.85
C GLU A 236 -29.00 -17.59 12.06
N ASN A 237 -27.77 -17.38 11.61
CA ASN A 237 -26.66 -18.33 11.72
C ASN A 237 -25.72 -18.02 12.90
N LEU A 238 -26.07 -17.07 13.77
CA LEU A 238 -25.29 -16.83 14.98
C LEU A 238 -25.40 -18.06 15.90
N PRO A 239 -24.28 -18.57 16.46
CA PRO A 239 -24.34 -19.59 17.49
C PRO A 239 -25.17 -19.03 18.66
N LYS A 240 -26.24 -19.74 19.03
CA LYS A 240 -27.01 -19.40 20.23
C LYS A 240 -26.06 -19.46 21.42
N GLN A 241 -25.84 -18.33 22.07
CA GLN A 241 -25.09 -18.24 23.33
C GLN A 241 -25.78 -19.04 24.42
#